data_4e5cc512de845a730b5c4561bbedea7f
#
_entry.id   4e5cc512de845a730b5c4561bbedea7f
#
_cell.length_a   1.000
_cell.length_b   1.000
_cell.length_c   1.000
_cell.angle_alpha   90.00
_cell.angle_beta   90.00
_cell.angle_gamma   90.00
#
_symmetry.space_group_name_H-M   'P 1'
#
loop_
_entity.id
_entity.type
_entity.pdbx_description
1 polymer ?
#
loop_
_entity_poly.entity_id
_entity_poly.type
_entity_poly.pdbx_seq_one_letter_code
_entity_poly.pdbx_strand_id
1 'polypeptide(L)'
;ARLVYPESGLVQHAGVILGMDSVADHLFLGVRDIHESGYMDRAHLDQNFSAVTAACLMIRKSIYDDVGGMDEENLAISYNDIDLCLEVREKGYLVTWTPYTVLVHHGSVSQISEFSPRADENSRRFLREKTFMLKKWLPQIANDPYFNRHLTLATREIQIEAQMPTNWDTNFHDRNRVLGLPLAGGSGDYRVIQPFSALSHAALAQCEYYRFNHNFTKPIMISEYARIAPETVVFHAALNDLQLKQLDQLKEFLPEVFRVYSIDDLLTNVPEQSSAYKEIKRHFADAKSRMRRALQASDRLIVSTQPLADLCAGMIEDIRVIPNRLPKEPWLSVTSLSNQSEKPRVGWAGAQQHQGDLAIMFEVVKATADEVDWIFMGMCPENIKPYVHEYHHFVPMADYPAKLASLNLDLAIAPLELHPFNESKSNLRLLEYGVLGWPVICTDIYPYRTNNPPVIYVQNQVDEWVAAIRQILADKAALADAGSALKAWVLKHYMLEDHLDEWLEALTRN
;
A
#
# COMPACT_ATOMS: atom_id res chain seq x y z
N ALA A 1 -3.67 -24.26 -33.58
CA ALA A 1 -4.53 -25.39 -33.20
C ALA A 1 -4.95 -25.27 -31.73
N ARG A 2 -6.09 -25.88 -31.37
CA ARG A 2 -6.48 -26.10 -29.99
C ARG A 2 -5.78 -27.35 -29.45
N LEU A 3 -5.13 -27.24 -28.28
CA LEU A 3 -4.51 -28.39 -27.65
C LEU A 3 -5.30 -28.78 -26.40
N VAL A 4 -5.38 -30.08 -26.12
CA VAL A 4 -6.03 -30.64 -24.94
C VAL A 4 -5.15 -31.65 -24.23
N TYR A 5 -5.33 -31.77 -22.94
CA TYR A 5 -4.65 -32.78 -22.12
C TYR A 5 -5.27 -34.18 -22.38
N PRO A 6 -4.44 -35.23 -22.52
CA PRO A 6 -4.92 -36.57 -22.85
C PRO A 6 -5.81 -37.19 -21.77
N GLU A 7 -5.54 -36.92 -20.51
CA GLU A 7 -6.20 -37.60 -19.40
C GLU A 7 -7.48 -36.87 -18.97
N SER A 8 -7.47 -35.54 -18.93
CA SER A 8 -8.59 -34.74 -18.44
C SER A 8 -9.53 -34.21 -19.52
N GLY A 9 -9.08 -34.14 -20.78
CA GLY A 9 -9.81 -33.47 -21.86
C GLY A 9 -9.87 -31.96 -21.73
N LEU A 10 -9.24 -31.37 -20.69
CA LEU A 10 -9.22 -29.94 -20.48
C LEU A 10 -8.35 -29.25 -21.52
N VAL A 11 -8.71 -28.01 -21.86
CA VAL A 11 -7.95 -27.16 -22.77
C VAL A 11 -6.55 -26.91 -22.22
N GLN A 12 -5.54 -27.18 -23.02
CA GLN A 12 -4.15 -26.86 -22.74
C GLN A 12 -3.71 -25.58 -23.45
N HIS A 13 -4.25 -25.30 -24.65
CA HIS A 13 -3.95 -24.11 -25.43
C HIS A 13 -5.15 -23.65 -26.25
N ALA A 14 -5.55 -22.42 -26.04
CA ALA A 14 -6.55 -21.70 -26.84
C ALA A 14 -6.10 -20.27 -27.16
N GLY A 15 -4.83 -20.12 -27.53
CA GLY A 15 -4.15 -18.83 -27.70
C GLY A 15 -3.34 -18.42 -26.47
N VAL A 16 -2.45 -17.48 -26.65
CA VAL A 16 -1.58 -16.92 -25.61
C VAL A 16 -1.95 -15.47 -25.36
N ILE A 17 -2.10 -15.11 -24.10
CA ILE A 17 -2.29 -13.72 -23.64
C ILE A 17 -0.99 -13.22 -23.05
N LEU A 18 -0.51 -12.09 -23.55
CA LEU A 18 0.67 -11.43 -23.01
C LEU A 18 0.36 -10.79 -21.65
N GLY A 19 1.37 -10.73 -20.79
CA GLY A 19 1.27 -10.15 -19.45
C GLY A 19 0.74 -11.10 -18.37
N MET A 20 0.00 -12.15 -18.73
CA MET A 20 -0.35 -13.20 -17.77
C MET A 20 0.92 -13.88 -17.24
N ASP A 21 0.93 -14.22 -15.96
CA ASP A 21 2.13 -14.75 -15.27
C ASP A 21 3.42 -13.93 -15.51
N SER A 22 3.24 -12.61 -15.68
CA SER A 22 4.29 -11.61 -15.90
C SER A 22 4.81 -11.50 -17.35
N VAL A 23 4.90 -12.58 -18.12
CA VAL A 23 5.30 -12.54 -19.54
C VAL A 23 4.14 -12.94 -20.44
N ALA A 24 3.65 -14.16 -20.29
CA ALA A 24 2.53 -14.68 -21.05
C ALA A 24 2.06 -16.02 -20.48
N ASP A 25 0.77 -16.35 -20.64
CA ASP A 25 0.22 -17.67 -20.33
C ASP A 25 -0.89 -18.04 -21.33
N HIS A 26 -1.28 -19.30 -21.29
CA HIS A 26 -2.30 -19.85 -22.19
C HIS A 26 -3.69 -19.54 -21.66
N LEU A 27 -4.54 -18.97 -22.51
CA LEU A 27 -5.95 -18.75 -22.22
C LEU A 27 -6.67 -20.10 -22.00
N PHE A 28 -7.48 -20.18 -20.96
CA PHE A 28 -8.27 -21.35 -20.54
C PHE A 28 -7.47 -22.59 -20.11
N LEU A 29 -6.17 -22.47 -19.93
CA LEU A 29 -5.29 -23.60 -19.55
C LEU A 29 -5.78 -24.29 -18.28
N GLY A 30 -6.22 -25.57 -18.41
CA GLY A 30 -6.60 -26.43 -17.30
C GLY A 30 -7.91 -26.05 -16.60
N VAL A 31 -8.67 -25.07 -17.11
CA VAL A 31 -9.92 -24.58 -16.47
C VAL A 31 -11.17 -24.80 -17.33
N ARG A 32 -11.03 -25.12 -18.62
CA ARG A 32 -12.15 -25.32 -19.53
C ARG A 32 -12.10 -26.69 -20.20
N ASP A 33 -13.28 -27.32 -20.33
CA ASP A 33 -13.48 -28.48 -21.18
C ASP A 33 -13.46 -28.06 -22.66
N ILE A 34 -13.17 -29.02 -23.56
CA ILE A 34 -13.13 -28.78 -25.00
C ILE A 34 -14.48 -28.31 -25.58
N HIS A 35 -15.58 -28.67 -24.92
CA HIS A 35 -16.93 -28.33 -25.36
C HIS A 35 -17.41 -26.98 -24.84
N GLU A 36 -16.68 -26.36 -23.90
CA GLU A 36 -17.00 -25.05 -23.37
C GLU A 36 -16.48 -23.94 -24.28
N SER A 37 -17.38 -23.04 -24.67
CA SER A 37 -17.05 -21.95 -25.60
C SER A 37 -16.25 -20.80 -24.96
N GLY A 38 -16.29 -20.69 -23.64
CA GLY A 38 -15.68 -19.60 -22.88
C GLY A 38 -16.38 -18.26 -23.11
N TYR A 39 -15.74 -17.19 -22.67
CA TYR A 39 -16.27 -15.83 -22.80
C TYR A 39 -16.48 -15.47 -24.28
N MET A 40 -17.71 -15.10 -24.67
CA MET A 40 -18.10 -14.71 -26.02
C MET A 40 -17.65 -15.73 -27.11
N ASP A 41 -17.78 -17.00 -26.82
CA ASP A 41 -17.42 -18.12 -27.72
C ASP A 41 -15.94 -18.15 -28.17
N ARG A 42 -15.04 -17.43 -27.47
CA ARG A 42 -13.64 -17.30 -27.89
C ARG A 42 -12.90 -18.64 -28.05
N ALA A 43 -13.30 -19.67 -27.34
CA ALA A 43 -12.69 -20.99 -27.51
C ALA A 43 -13.15 -21.73 -28.79
N HIS A 44 -14.17 -21.21 -29.50
CA HIS A 44 -14.77 -21.85 -30.68
C HIS A 44 -14.67 -21.02 -31.97
N LEU A 45 -13.99 -19.88 -31.95
CA LEU A 45 -13.89 -18.98 -33.09
C LEU A 45 -12.43 -18.79 -33.53
N ASP A 46 -12.20 -18.67 -34.85
CA ASP A 46 -10.93 -18.18 -35.38
C ASP A 46 -10.68 -16.75 -34.87
N GLN A 47 -9.47 -16.50 -34.39
CA GLN A 47 -9.14 -15.18 -33.90
C GLN A 47 -7.63 -14.92 -33.98
N ASN A 48 -7.27 -13.66 -33.97
CA ASN A 48 -5.89 -13.24 -33.83
C ASN A 48 -5.47 -13.20 -32.36
N PHE A 49 -4.26 -13.60 -32.08
CA PHE A 49 -3.58 -13.49 -30.81
C PHE A 49 -2.21 -12.83 -30.97
N SER A 50 -1.63 -12.38 -29.88
CA SER A 50 -0.25 -11.90 -29.91
C SER A 50 0.75 -13.03 -30.08
N ALA A 51 0.44 -14.21 -29.58
CA ALA A 51 1.26 -15.41 -29.76
C ALA A 51 0.42 -16.69 -29.70
N VAL A 52 1.00 -17.78 -30.19
CA VAL A 52 0.52 -19.15 -30.06
C VAL A 52 1.70 -20.08 -29.74
N THR A 53 1.42 -21.26 -29.20
CA THR A 53 2.48 -22.22 -28.83
C THR A 53 3.08 -22.93 -30.02
N ALA A 54 4.39 -23.18 -30.01
CA ALA A 54 5.10 -23.98 -30.99
C ALA A 54 4.74 -25.47 -30.93
N ALA A 55 4.03 -25.96 -29.92
CA ALA A 55 3.57 -27.36 -29.88
C ALA A 55 2.72 -27.73 -31.11
N CYS A 56 2.04 -26.75 -31.74
CA CYS A 56 1.45 -26.87 -33.09
C CYS A 56 1.37 -25.49 -33.74
N LEU A 57 2.44 -25.10 -34.42
CA LEU A 57 2.58 -23.82 -35.12
C LEU A 57 2.92 -24.09 -36.59
N MET A 58 2.32 -23.35 -37.50
CA MET A 58 2.64 -23.33 -38.90
C MET A 58 3.02 -21.90 -39.33
N ILE A 59 4.15 -21.75 -39.99
CA ILE A 59 4.66 -20.47 -40.48
C ILE A 59 5.23 -20.67 -41.93
N ARG A 60 5.14 -19.63 -42.75
CA ARG A 60 5.84 -19.64 -44.03
C ARG A 60 7.35 -19.63 -43.81
N LYS A 61 8.06 -20.54 -44.49
CA LYS A 61 9.53 -20.63 -44.35
C LYS A 61 10.23 -19.30 -44.61
N SER A 62 9.81 -18.54 -45.62
CA SER A 62 10.40 -17.25 -45.96
C SER A 62 10.23 -16.22 -44.83
N ILE A 63 9.11 -16.24 -44.07
CA ILE A 63 8.89 -15.36 -42.91
C ILE A 63 9.74 -15.81 -41.73
N TYR A 64 9.81 -17.13 -41.51
CA TYR A 64 10.65 -17.71 -40.46
C TYR A 64 12.13 -17.34 -40.66
N ASP A 65 12.61 -17.45 -41.91
CA ASP A 65 13.99 -17.10 -42.25
C ASP A 65 14.23 -15.57 -42.14
N ASP A 66 13.25 -14.74 -42.53
CA ASP A 66 13.34 -13.26 -42.46
C ASP A 66 13.41 -12.70 -41.05
N VAL A 67 12.75 -13.37 -40.07
CA VAL A 67 12.82 -12.98 -38.67
C VAL A 67 13.99 -13.63 -37.91
N GLY A 68 14.77 -14.49 -38.56
CA GLY A 68 15.93 -15.17 -37.98
C GLY A 68 15.58 -16.46 -37.21
N GLY A 69 14.35 -16.94 -37.27
CA GLY A 69 13.89 -18.15 -36.59
C GLY A 69 13.68 -18.00 -35.13
N MET A 70 13.80 -19.05 -34.33
CA MET A 70 13.75 -19.05 -32.88
C MET A 70 15.10 -18.63 -32.31
N ASP A 71 15.08 -17.80 -31.26
CA ASP A 71 16.29 -17.41 -30.52
C ASP A 71 16.77 -18.57 -29.62
N GLU A 72 17.70 -19.38 -30.15
CA GLU A 72 18.27 -20.53 -29.47
C GLU A 72 19.30 -20.14 -28.39
N GLU A 73 19.85 -18.91 -28.47
CA GLU A 73 20.87 -18.43 -27.55
C GLU A 73 20.25 -17.93 -26.20
N ASN A 74 19.23 -17.10 -26.30
CA ASN A 74 18.65 -16.45 -25.13
C ASN A 74 17.38 -17.16 -24.61
N LEU A 75 16.67 -17.90 -25.49
CA LEU A 75 15.39 -18.55 -25.20
C LEU A 75 15.42 -20.03 -25.57
N ALA A 76 16.32 -20.78 -24.97
CA ALA A 76 16.57 -22.18 -25.34
C ALA A 76 15.34 -23.10 -25.10
N ILE A 77 14.47 -22.80 -24.14
CA ILE A 77 13.31 -23.65 -23.79
C ILE A 77 12.03 -22.83 -23.61
N SER A 78 12.03 -21.78 -22.77
CA SER A 78 10.81 -21.03 -22.45
C SER A 78 10.68 -19.80 -23.36
N TYR A 79 9.45 -19.49 -23.75
CA TYR A 79 9.08 -18.27 -24.47
C TYR A 79 9.63 -18.11 -25.90
N ASN A 80 10.36 -19.08 -26.45
CA ASN A 80 10.91 -19.00 -27.82
C ASN A 80 9.82 -18.90 -28.88
N ASP A 81 8.67 -19.54 -28.68
CA ASP A 81 7.50 -19.44 -29.52
C ASP A 81 6.79 -18.09 -29.43
N ILE A 82 6.78 -17.51 -28.24
CA ILE A 82 6.21 -16.17 -27.99
C ILE A 82 7.09 -15.10 -28.63
N ASP A 83 8.41 -15.18 -28.46
CA ASP A 83 9.37 -14.29 -29.10
C ASP A 83 9.24 -14.33 -30.62
N LEU A 84 9.23 -15.53 -31.21
CA LEU A 84 9.03 -15.72 -32.65
C LEU A 84 7.73 -15.07 -33.15
N CYS A 85 6.62 -15.26 -32.41
CA CYS A 85 5.34 -14.66 -32.79
C CYS A 85 5.39 -13.13 -32.72
N LEU A 86 6.09 -12.55 -31.74
CA LEU A 86 6.25 -11.10 -31.59
C LEU A 86 7.13 -10.53 -32.72
N GLU A 87 8.25 -11.19 -33.06
CA GLU A 87 9.08 -10.81 -34.22
C GLU A 87 8.28 -10.83 -35.54
N VAL A 88 7.47 -11.85 -35.72
CA VAL A 88 6.58 -11.97 -36.91
C VAL A 88 5.58 -10.81 -36.96
N ARG A 89 5.05 -10.41 -35.79
CA ARG A 89 4.13 -9.27 -35.69
C ARG A 89 4.82 -7.93 -35.96
N GLU A 90 6.03 -7.73 -35.49
CA GLU A 90 6.82 -6.51 -35.80
C GLU A 90 7.03 -6.33 -37.31
N LYS A 91 7.04 -7.42 -38.08
CA LYS A 91 7.04 -7.40 -39.55
C LYS A 91 5.66 -7.12 -40.20
N GLY A 92 4.62 -6.89 -39.35
CA GLY A 92 3.26 -6.57 -39.80
C GLY A 92 2.38 -7.77 -40.14
N TYR A 93 2.81 -9.01 -39.83
CA TYR A 93 1.98 -10.20 -40.02
C TYR A 93 1.06 -10.45 -38.82
N LEU A 94 -0.02 -11.20 -39.07
CA LEU A 94 -0.97 -11.63 -38.05
C LEU A 94 -0.61 -13.04 -37.57
N VAL A 95 -0.82 -13.28 -36.28
CA VAL A 95 -0.79 -14.60 -35.66
C VAL A 95 -2.22 -15.07 -35.44
N THR A 96 -2.66 -16.06 -36.22
CA THR A 96 -4.04 -16.56 -36.17
C THR A 96 -4.11 -17.90 -35.47
N TRP A 97 -5.02 -18.02 -34.52
CA TRP A 97 -5.37 -19.27 -33.85
C TRP A 97 -6.70 -19.78 -34.38
N THR A 98 -6.80 -21.11 -34.62
CA THR A 98 -8.02 -21.78 -35.05
C THR A 98 -8.43 -22.90 -34.11
N PRO A 99 -9.71 -22.98 -33.70
CA PRO A 99 -10.23 -24.07 -32.88
C PRO A 99 -10.57 -25.36 -33.64
N TYR A 100 -10.66 -25.28 -34.97
CA TYR A 100 -11.15 -26.40 -35.81
C TYR A 100 -10.15 -27.55 -35.94
N THR A 101 -8.90 -27.31 -35.60
CA THR A 101 -7.88 -28.36 -35.45
C THR A 101 -7.66 -28.61 -33.98
N VAL A 102 -8.01 -29.81 -33.54
CA VAL A 102 -7.85 -30.24 -32.11
C VAL A 102 -6.81 -31.35 -32.07
N LEU A 103 -5.84 -31.18 -31.18
CA LEU A 103 -4.76 -32.14 -30.98
C LEU A 103 -4.61 -32.46 -29.49
N VAL A 104 -4.35 -33.73 -29.20
CA VAL A 104 -3.95 -34.19 -27.89
C VAL A 104 -2.46 -33.95 -27.71
N HIS A 105 -2.06 -33.20 -26.71
CA HIS A 105 -0.68 -32.91 -26.40
C HIS A 105 -0.32 -33.35 -25.00
N HIS A 106 0.64 -34.27 -24.89
CA HIS A 106 1.01 -34.86 -23.58
C HIS A 106 1.73 -33.90 -22.64
N GLY A 107 2.06 -32.69 -23.09
CA GLY A 107 2.66 -31.62 -22.29
C GLY A 107 3.92 -32.02 -21.57
N SER A 108 4.87 -31.14 -21.46
CA SER A 108 6.00 -31.19 -20.50
C SER A 108 6.70 -32.56 -20.25
N VAL A 109 6.58 -33.51 -21.15
CA VAL A 109 7.35 -34.79 -21.03
C VAL A 109 8.86 -34.51 -20.97
N SER A 110 9.27 -33.37 -21.51
CA SER A 110 10.63 -32.85 -21.46
C SER A 110 10.93 -31.94 -20.26
N GLN A 111 9.92 -31.48 -19.52
CA GLN A 111 10.13 -30.71 -18.28
C GLN A 111 10.31 -31.67 -17.12
N ILE A 112 11.53 -31.79 -16.66
CA ILE A 112 11.96 -32.65 -15.58
C ILE A 112 11.24 -32.23 -14.27
N SER A 113 10.71 -33.18 -13.53
CA SER A 113 9.98 -32.98 -12.26
C SER A 113 10.74 -32.03 -11.31
N GLU A 114 9.99 -31.31 -10.47
CA GLU A 114 10.52 -30.41 -9.43
C GLU A 114 11.51 -31.11 -8.45
N PHE A 115 11.55 -32.44 -8.42
CA PHE A 115 12.46 -33.26 -7.61
C PHE A 115 13.76 -33.64 -8.34
N SER A 116 14.07 -33.05 -9.50
CA SER A 116 15.31 -33.31 -10.23
C SER A 116 16.51 -32.64 -9.55
N PRO A 117 17.71 -33.25 -9.51
CA PRO A 117 18.96 -32.61 -9.09
C PRO A 117 19.31 -31.35 -9.90
N ARG A 118 18.65 -31.11 -11.06
CA ARG A 118 18.78 -29.93 -11.93
C ARG A 118 17.69 -28.87 -11.68
N ALA A 119 16.85 -29.00 -10.67
CA ALA A 119 15.77 -28.05 -10.40
C ALA A 119 16.29 -26.60 -10.27
N ASP A 120 17.40 -26.40 -9.56
CA ASP A 120 18.02 -25.08 -9.39
C ASP A 120 18.54 -24.48 -10.71
N GLU A 121 19.13 -25.30 -11.58
CA GLU A 121 19.63 -24.86 -12.88
C GLU A 121 18.47 -24.49 -13.83
N ASN A 122 17.42 -25.30 -13.83
CA ASN A 122 16.20 -25.04 -14.60
C ASN A 122 15.51 -23.75 -14.12
N SER A 123 15.41 -23.53 -12.81
CA SER A 123 14.83 -22.31 -12.25
C SER A 123 15.66 -21.07 -12.62
N ARG A 124 16.99 -21.15 -12.57
CA ARG A 124 17.87 -20.04 -12.96
C ARG A 124 17.78 -19.74 -14.46
N ARG A 125 17.71 -20.79 -15.30
CA ARG A 125 17.50 -20.62 -16.74
C ARG A 125 16.15 -19.95 -17.00
N PHE A 126 15.06 -20.46 -16.46
CA PHE A 126 13.72 -19.87 -16.60
C PHE A 126 13.70 -18.40 -16.22
N LEU A 127 14.35 -18.02 -15.09
CA LEU A 127 14.45 -16.63 -14.67
C LEU A 127 15.25 -15.76 -15.66
N ARG A 128 16.32 -16.29 -16.26
CA ARG A 128 17.09 -15.57 -17.30
C ARG A 128 16.25 -15.35 -18.56
N GLU A 129 15.58 -16.39 -19.05
CA GLU A 129 14.70 -16.34 -20.22
C GLU A 129 13.53 -15.36 -19.98
N LYS A 130 12.91 -15.40 -18.81
CA LYS A 130 11.88 -14.44 -18.37
C LYS A 130 12.40 -13.00 -18.34
N THR A 131 13.58 -12.77 -17.77
CA THR A 131 14.21 -11.45 -17.73
C THR A 131 14.52 -10.93 -19.13
N PHE A 132 15.00 -11.79 -20.03
CA PHE A 132 15.25 -11.44 -21.43
C PHE A 132 13.96 -10.98 -22.13
N MET A 133 12.87 -11.73 -21.99
CA MET A 133 11.56 -11.38 -22.57
C MET A 133 11.07 -10.04 -22.05
N LEU A 134 11.16 -9.80 -20.76
CA LEU A 134 10.76 -8.52 -20.15
C LEU A 134 11.62 -7.35 -20.64
N LYS A 135 12.93 -7.53 -20.83
CA LYS A 135 13.80 -6.49 -21.36
C LYS A 135 13.53 -6.19 -22.83
N LYS A 136 13.20 -7.20 -23.62
CA LYS A 136 12.96 -7.07 -25.06
C LYS A 136 11.55 -6.59 -25.38
N TRP A 137 10.53 -7.11 -24.66
CA TRP A 137 9.13 -7.00 -25.08
C TRP A 137 8.18 -6.38 -24.03
N LEU A 138 8.67 -5.75 -22.97
CA LEU A 138 7.80 -5.25 -21.90
C LEU A 138 6.64 -4.35 -22.39
N PRO A 139 6.82 -3.41 -23.33
CA PRO A 139 5.72 -2.61 -23.87
C PRO A 139 4.61 -3.44 -24.52
N GLN A 140 4.98 -4.46 -25.32
CA GLN A 140 4.03 -5.36 -25.98
C GLN A 140 3.39 -6.32 -24.98
N ILE A 141 4.17 -6.84 -24.03
CA ILE A 141 3.70 -7.70 -22.92
C ILE A 141 2.66 -6.98 -22.06
N ALA A 142 2.89 -5.71 -21.79
CA ALA A 142 1.97 -4.90 -20.99
C ALA A 142 0.66 -4.56 -21.74
N ASN A 143 0.71 -4.43 -23.06
CA ASN A 143 -0.39 -3.91 -23.87
C ASN A 143 -0.73 -4.86 -25.03
N ASP A 144 -1.18 -6.07 -24.68
CA ASP A 144 -1.65 -7.04 -25.66
C ASP A 144 -2.85 -6.49 -26.46
N PRO A 145 -2.74 -6.22 -27.77
CA PRO A 145 -3.83 -5.63 -28.54
C PRO A 145 -5.04 -6.55 -28.73
N TYR A 146 -4.90 -7.84 -28.44
CA TYR A 146 -5.98 -8.83 -28.51
C TYR A 146 -6.62 -9.15 -27.16
N PHE A 147 -6.19 -8.44 -26.08
CA PHE A 147 -6.74 -8.60 -24.74
C PHE A 147 -7.08 -7.24 -24.12
N ASN A 148 -8.35 -7.01 -23.83
CA ASN A 148 -8.82 -5.72 -23.34
C ASN A 148 -8.14 -5.35 -22.01
N ARG A 149 -7.68 -4.10 -21.90
CA ARG A 149 -6.97 -3.59 -20.72
C ARG A 149 -7.79 -3.62 -19.41
N HIS A 150 -9.12 -3.70 -19.50
CA HIS A 150 -10.01 -3.80 -18.34
C HIS A 150 -10.28 -5.25 -17.91
N LEU A 151 -9.64 -6.23 -18.56
CA LEU A 151 -9.68 -7.63 -18.14
C LEU A 151 -8.45 -7.97 -17.32
N THR A 152 -8.65 -8.79 -16.28
CA THR A 152 -7.56 -9.15 -15.37
C THR A 152 -6.55 -10.11 -16.02
N LEU A 153 -5.27 -9.89 -15.71
CA LEU A 153 -4.18 -10.81 -16.04
C LEU A 153 -3.93 -11.85 -14.93
N ALA A 154 -4.74 -11.81 -13.86
CA ALA A 154 -4.55 -12.65 -12.67
C ALA A 154 -5.09 -14.07 -12.84
N THR A 155 -5.95 -14.31 -13.82
CA THR A 155 -6.62 -15.60 -14.05
C THR A 155 -6.52 -16.04 -15.50
N ARG A 156 -6.60 -17.36 -15.74
CA ARG A 156 -6.68 -17.96 -17.07
C ARG A 156 -8.09 -17.89 -17.68
N GLU A 157 -9.03 -17.40 -16.93
CA GLU A 157 -10.38 -17.06 -17.35
C GLU A 157 -10.46 -15.56 -17.69
N ILE A 158 -11.40 -15.22 -18.57
CA ILE A 158 -11.65 -13.82 -18.93
C ILE A 158 -12.60 -13.23 -17.87
N GLN A 159 -12.08 -12.35 -17.05
CA GLN A 159 -12.80 -11.65 -16.00
C GLN A 159 -12.45 -10.16 -16.00
N ILE A 160 -13.36 -9.33 -15.49
CA ILE A 160 -13.10 -7.89 -15.32
C ILE A 160 -12.01 -7.70 -14.25
N GLU A 161 -11.10 -6.76 -14.51
CA GLU A 161 -10.10 -6.35 -13.52
C GLU A 161 -10.78 -5.56 -12.40
N ALA A 162 -10.74 -6.11 -11.18
CA ALA A 162 -11.36 -5.52 -10.01
C ALA A 162 -10.37 -5.06 -8.93
N GLN A 163 -9.09 -5.35 -9.08
CA GLN A 163 -8.06 -5.08 -8.06
C GLN A 163 -7.10 -3.96 -8.44
N MET A 164 -6.80 -3.85 -9.73
CA MET A 164 -5.86 -2.86 -10.23
C MET A 164 -6.60 -1.57 -10.62
N PRO A 165 -6.04 -0.39 -10.33
CA PRO A 165 -6.62 0.85 -10.80
C PRO A 165 -6.56 0.92 -12.34
N THR A 166 -7.73 1.04 -12.96
CA THR A 166 -7.85 1.19 -14.42
C THR A 166 -8.61 2.45 -14.80
N ASN A 167 -8.81 3.33 -13.83
CA ASN A 167 -9.65 4.51 -13.96
C ASN A 167 -8.93 5.73 -14.56
N TRP A 168 -7.60 5.73 -14.67
CA TRP A 168 -6.94 6.77 -15.44
C TRP A 168 -6.72 6.36 -16.90
N ASP A 169 -6.81 7.34 -17.79
CA ASP A 169 -6.49 7.15 -19.19
C ASP A 169 -5.13 7.76 -19.50
N THR A 170 -4.20 6.92 -19.91
CA THR A 170 -2.82 7.32 -20.24
C THR A 170 -2.72 8.22 -21.47
N ASN A 171 -3.80 8.33 -22.27
CA ASN A 171 -3.84 9.14 -23.49
C ASN A 171 -4.36 10.56 -23.29
N PHE A 172 -5.05 10.82 -22.16
CA PHE A 172 -5.81 12.06 -22.00
C PHE A 172 -5.21 13.08 -21.03
N HIS A 173 -4.07 12.79 -20.37
CA HIS A 173 -3.75 13.56 -19.18
C HIS A 173 -2.32 14.07 -19.16
N ASP A 174 -2.22 15.37 -18.94
CA ASP A 174 -1.07 16.15 -18.53
C ASP A 174 -0.82 16.11 -17.00
N ARG A 175 -1.60 15.33 -16.25
CA ARG A 175 -1.52 15.20 -14.80
C ARG A 175 -0.73 13.98 -14.36
N ASN A 176 0.10 14.16 -13.32
CA ASN A 176 0.88 13.07 -12.76
C ASN A 176 -0.01 11.90 -12.28
N ARG A 177 0.30 10.69 -12.73
CA ARG A 177 -0.38 9.45 -12.37
C ARG A 177 0.37 8.77 -11.23
N VAL A 178 -0.22 8.75 -10.05
CA VAL A 178 0.41 8.26 -8.82
C VAL A 178 -0.28 7.01 -8.31
N LEU A 179 0.47 5.92 -8.20
CA LEU A 179 -0.01 4.67 -7.62
C LEU A 179 0.55 4.49 -6.21
N GLY A 180 -0.31 4.36 -5.22
CA GLY A 180 0.06 4.11 -3.82
C GLY A 180 -0.09 2.67 -3.40
N LEU A 181 0.83 2.20 -2.56
CA LEU A 181 0.81 0.90 -1.90
C LEU A 181 0.75 1.10 -0.38
N PRO A 182 -0.43 1.44 0.18
CA PRO A 182 -0.57 1.78 1.60
C PRO A 182 -0.40 0.55 2.50
N LEU A 183 0.21 0.75 3.66
CA LEU A 183 0.11 -0.20 4.75
C LEU A 183 -1.34 -0.20 5.27
N ALA A 184 -1.82 -1.34 5.75
CA ALA A 184 -3.14 -1.41 6.36
C ALA A 184 -3.20 -0.61 7.67
N GLY A 185 -4.33 0.08 7.91
CA GLY A 185 -4.57 0.85 9.13
C GLY A 185 -4.31 2.35 8.98
N GLY A 186 -4.43 3.09 10.09
CA GLY A 186 -4.42 4.55 10.11
C GLY A 186 -3.21 5.20 9.47
N SER A 187 -2.01 4.60 9.60
CA SER A 187 -0.79 5.09 8.95
C SER A 187 -0.95 5.14 7.41
N GLY A 188 -1.49 4.07 6.80
CA GLY A 188 -1.79 4.06 5.37
C GLY A 188 -2.86 5.07 4.95
N ASP A 189 -3.85 5.28 5.82
CA ASP A 189 -4.90 6.29 5.58
C ASP A 189 -4.29 7.71 5.56
N TYR A 190 -3.51 8.09 6.57
CA TYR A 190 -2.93 9.43 6.67
C TYR A 190 -1.78 9.71 5.68
N ARG A 191 -1.03 8.67 5.27
CA ARG A 191 0.16 8.84 4.40
C ARG A 191 -0.11 8.61 2.92
N VAL A 192 -1.17 7.88 2.56
CA VAL A 192 -1.47 7.54 1.16
C VAL A 192 -2.92 7.87 0.82
N ILE A 193 -3.90 7.25 1.50
CA ILE A 193 -5.29 7.28 1.04
C ILE A 193 -5.88 8.69 1.07
N GLN A 194 -5.76 9.39 2.20
CA GLN A 194 -6.31 10.74 2.37
C GLN A 194 -5.60 11.78 1.49
N PRO A 195 -4.24 11.86 1.43
CA PRO A 195 -3.56 12.77 0.52
C PRO A 195 -3.90 12.51 -0.95
N PHE A 196 -3.98 11.24 -1.36
CA PHE A 196 -4.31 10.88 -2.74
C PHE A 196 -5.74 11.25 -3.10
N SER A 197 -6.68 10.99 -2.19
CA SER A 197 -8.08 11.41 -2.36
C SER A 197 -8.17 12.93 -2.51
N ALA A 198 -7.50 13.69 -1.65
CA ALA A 198 -7.51 15.15 -1.69
C ALA A 198 -6.89 15.72 -2.97
N LEU A 199 -5.75 15.17 -3.42
CA LEU A 199 -5.11 15.55 -4.69
C LEU A 199 -6.02 15.26 -5.91
N SER A 200 -6.67 14.10 -5.90
CA SER A 200 -7.60 13.71 -6.98
C SER A 200 -8.85 14.60 -7.00
N HIS A 201 -9.45 14.87 -5.84
CA HIS A 201 -10.61 15.78 -5.73
C HIS A 201 -10.28 17.22 -6.13
N ALA A 202 -9.09 17.70 -5.80
CA ALA A 202 -8.59 19.00 -6.22
C ALA A 202 -8.16 19.02 -7.71
N ALA A 203 -8.24 17.89 -8.38
CA ALA A 203 -7.81 17.69 -9.76
C ALA A 203 -6.34 18.09 -10.03
N LEU A 204 -5.46 17.93 -9.04
CA LEU A 204 -4.02 18.25 -9.13
C LEU A 204 -3.20 17.07 -9.66
N ALA A 205 -3.60 15.84 -9.34
CA ALA A 205 -2.98 14.61 -9.82
C ALA A 205 -4.05 13.52 -10.00
N GLN A 206 -3.73 12.48 -10.73
CA GLN A 206 -4.53 11.26 -10.79
C GLN A 206 -3.92 10.27 -9.81
N CYS A 207 -4.52 10.11 -8.65
CA CYS A 207 -4.01 9.25 -7.59
C CYS A 207 -4.92 8.06 -7.39
N GLU A 208 -4.32 6.88 -7.37
CA GLU A 208 -4.96 5.63 -7.05
C GLU A 208 -4.10 4.83 -6.07
N TYR A 209 -4.69 3.85 -5.41
CA TYR A 209 -3.95 2.98 -4.51
C TYR A 209 -4.41 1.53 -4.64
N TYR A 210 -3.44 0.62 -4.50
CA TYR A 210 -3.66 -0.81 -4.47
C TYR A 210 -3.79 -1.27 -3.02
N ARG A 211 -4.97 -1.78 -2.64
CA ARG A 211 -5.18 -2.36 -1.31
C ARG A 211 -4.77 -3.83 -1.33
N PHE A 212 -3.72 -4.14 -0.60
CA PHE A 212 -3.45 -5.53 -0.27
C PHE A 212 -4.59 -6.06 0.60
N ASN A 213 -5.48 -6.83 0.02
CA ASN A 213 -6.45 -7.59 0.80
C ASN A 213 -5.69 -8.76 1.44
N HIS A 214 -5.81 -8.94 2.76
CA HIS A 214 -5.14 -10.03 3.50
C HIS A 214 -5.44 -11.44 2.93
N ASN A 215 -6.48 -11.58 2.13
CA ASN A 215 -6.85 -12.84 1.46
C ASN A 215 -6.29 -12.99 0.04
N PHE A 216 -5.70 -11.94 -0.56
CA PHE A 216 -5.16 -11.95 -1.91
C PHE A 216 -3.84 -11.16 -1.95
N THR A 217 -2.77 -11.82 -1.53
CA THR A 217 -1.41 -11.24 -1.53
C THR A 217 -0.69 -11.46 -2.86
N LYS A 218 -1.40 -11.36 -4.00
CA LYS A 218 -0.71 -11.41 -5.29
C LYS A 218 0.09 -10.11 -5.47
N PRO A 219 1.42 -10.20 -5.70
CA PRO A 219 2.21 -9.02 -6.02
C PRO A 219 1.76 -8.44 -7.34
N ILE A 220 1.81 -7.12 -7.48
CA ILE A 220 1.69 -6.47 -8.78
C ILE A 220 2.88 -6.92 -9.63
N MET A 221 2.63 -7.50 -10.79
CA MET A 221 3.67 -7.91 -11.72
C MET A 221 4.22 -6.70 -12.48
N ILE A 222 5.45 -6.81 -12.98
CA ILE A 222 6.07 -5.72 -13.75
C ILE A 222 5.28 -5.38 -15.01
N SER A 223 4.68 -6.38 -15.66
CA SER A 223 3.76 -6.20 -16.78
C SER A 223 2.49 -5.41 -16.40
N GLU A 224 1.98 -5.60 -15.17
CA GLU A 224 0.84 -4.84 -14.65
C GLU A 224 1.23 -3.39 -14.36
N TYR A 225 2.40 -3.13 -13.75
CA TYR A 225 2.92 -1.75 -13.62
C TYR A 225 3.07 -1.05 -14.97
N ALA A 226 3.68 -1.71 -15.95
CA ALA A 226 3.82 -1.17 -17.30
C ALA A 226 2.46 -0.92 -17.98
N ARG A 227 1.46 -1.79 -17.74
CA ARG A 227 0.09 -1.67 -18.25
C ARG A 227 -0.67 -0.50 -17.64
N ILE A 228 -0.53 -0.28 -16.31
CA ILE A 228 -1.13 0.85 -15.60
C ILE A 228 -0.40 2.15 -15.98
N ALA A 229 0.90 2.07 -16.24
CA ALA A 229 1.78 3.18 -16.59
C ALA A 229 1.73 4.34 -15.57
N PRO A 230 1.96 4.10 -14.26
CA PRO A 230 2.10 5.17 -13.30
C PRO A 230 3.38 5.97 -13.58
N GLU A 231 3.35 7.27 -13.36
CA GLU A 231 4.56 8.10 -13.37
C GLU A 231 5.28 8.04 -12.02
N THR A 232 4.50 7.86 -10.94
CA THR A 232 5.03 7.73 -9.58
C THR A 232 4.40 6.53 -8.88
N VAL A 233 5.23 5.75 -8.17
CA VAL A 233 4.78 4.67 -7.28
C VAL A 233 5.25 4.95 -5.86
N VAL A 234 4.31 4.97 -4.91
CA VAL A 234 4.58 5.21 -3.48
C VAL A 234 4.50 3.91 -2.70
N PHE A 235 5.62 3.48 -2.16
CA PHE A 235 5.74 2.35 -1.25
C PHE A 235 5.68 2.84 0.19
N HIS A 236 4.59 2.54 0.89
CA HIS A 236 4.43 2.96 2.26
C HIS A 236 4.85 1.85 3.22
N ALA A 237 5.90 2.11 4.03
CA ALA A 237 6.44 1.22 5.05
C ALA A 237 6.77 -0.21 4.54
N ALA A 238 7.24 -0.32 3.31
CA ALA A 238 7.49 -1.59 2.63
C ALA A 238 8.73 -2.28 3.18
N LEU A 239 8.57 -3.35 3.95
CA LEU A 239 9.66 -4.12 4.55
C LEU A 239 9.64 -5.61 4.19
N ASN A 240 8.58 -6.14 3.59
CA ASN A 240 8.53 -7.55 3.22
C ASN A 240 9.28 -7.83 1.90
N ASP A 241 9.72 -9.08 1.70
CA ASP A 241 10.53 -9.47 0.54
C ASP A 241 9.84 -9.23 -0.79
N LEU A 242 8.52 -9.34 -0.81
CA LEU A 242 7.71 -9.14 -1.99
C LEU A 242 7.74 -7.68 -2.47
N GLN A 243 7.53 -6.74 -1.54
CA GLN A 243 7.57 -5.31 -1.83
C GLN A 243 8.99 -4.85 -2.21
N LEU A 244 10.02 -5.37 -1.53
CA LEU A 244 11.42 -5.10 -1.90
C LEU A 244 11.75 -5.60 -3.30
N LYS A 245 11.27 -6.80 -3.66
CA LYS A 245 11.42 -7.33 -5.02
C LYS A 245 10.70 -6.46 -6.06
N GLN A 246 9.52 -5.95 -5.75
CA GLN A 246 8.80 -5.04 -6.65
C GLN A 246 9.57 -3.72 -6.87
N LEU A 247 10.16 -3.13 -5.82
CA LEU A 247 11.03 -1.96 -5.94
C LEU A 247 12.24 -2.23 -6.85
N ASP A 248 12.92 -3.37 -6.65
CA ASP A 248 14.05 -3.77 -7.50
C ASP A 248 13.61 -3.98 -8.96
N GLN A 249 12.46 -4.61 -9.20
CA GLN A 249 11.92 -4.81 -10.54
C GLN A 249 11.53 -3.49 -11.23
N LEU A 250 10.90 -2.56 -10.51
CA LEU A 250 10.62 -1.22 -11.05
C LEU A 250 11.91 -0.51 -11.45
N LYS A 251 12.94 -0.57 -10.60
CA LYS A 251 14.25 0.02 -10.90
C LYS A 251 14.92 -0.61 -12.13
N GLU A 252 14.78 -1.92 -12.32
CA GLU A 252 15.40 -2.65 -13.42
C GLU A 252 14.63 -2.47 -14.75
N PHE A 253 13.31 -2.58 -14.75
CA PHE A 253 12.50 -2.69 -15.95
C PHE A 253 11.72 -1.43 -16.33
N LEU A 254 11.47 -0.53 -15.37
CA LEU A 254 10.74 0.73 -15.56
C LEU A 254 11.49 1.88 -14.84
N PRO A 255 12.75 2.16 -15.22
CA PRO A 255 13.59 3.15 -14.55
C PRO A 255 13.04 4.58 -14.63
N GLU A 256 12.15 4.85 -15.60
CA GLU A 256 11.43 6.11 -15.76
C GLU A 256 10.39 6.34 -14.67
N VAL A 257 9.86 5.30 -14.04
CA VAL A 257 8.89 5.42 -12.94
C VAL A 257 9.58 6.00 -11.70
N PHE A 258 9.01 7.06 -11.16
CA PHE A 258 9.51 7.70 -9.94
C PHE A 258 9.11 6.89 -8.71
N ARG A 259 10.08 6.35 -7.98
CA ARG A 259 9.88 5.47 -6.82
C ARG A 259 10.01 6.26 -5.54
N VAL A 260 8.91 6.43 -4.85
CA VAL A 260 8.84 7.14 -3.56
C VAL A 260 8.66 6.13 -2.44
N TYR A 261 9.50 6.21 -1.41
CA TYR A 261 9.32 5.48 -0.17
C TYR A 261 8.73 6.41 0.89
N SER A 262 7.70 5.97 1.62
CA SER A 262 7.04 6.79 2.64
C SER A 262 6.99 6.06 3.98
N ILE A 263 7.35 6.74 5.07
CA ILE A 263 7.23 6.25 6.45
C ILE A 263 6.76 7.36 7.39
N ASP A 264 6.05 6.98 8.45
CA ASP A 264 5.61 7.87 9.52
C ASP A 264 6.00 7.37 10.92
N ASP A 265 6.50 6.13 11.03
CA ASP A 265 7.00 5.52 12.26
C ASP A 265 8.41 4.93 12.08
N LEU A 266 9.21 4.93 13.14
CA LEU A 266 10.54 4.32 13.17
C LEU A 266 10.47 2.80 13.37
N LEU A 267 10.01 2.07 12.35
CA LEU A 267 9.79 0.62 12.41
C LEU A 267 11.06 -0.20 12.73
N THR A 268 12.23 0.40 12.65
CA THR A 268 13.52 -0.24 12.97
C THR A 268 13.87 -0.19 14.46
N ASN A 269 13.11 0.54 15.28
CA ASN A 269 13.35 0.70 16.71
C ASN A 269 12.04 0.81 17.51
N VAL A 270 11.18 -0.20 17.40
CA VAL A 270 9.90 -0.25 18.11
C VAL A 270 10.10 -0.65 19.57
N PRO A 271 9.44 0.00 20.54
CA PRO A 271 9.53 -0.35 21.97
C PRO A 271 9.12 -1.80 22.25
N GLU A 272 9.82 -2.48 23.16
CA GLU A 272 9.55 -3.89 23.49
C GLU A 272 8.15 -4.14 24.06
N GLN A 273 7.57 -3.12 24.70
CA GLN A 273 6.21 -3.17 25.26
C GLN A 273 5.12 -2.99 24.23
N SER A 274 5.46 -2.56 23.00
CA SER A 274 4.50 -2.44 21.90
C SER A 274 4.05 -3.82 21.40
N SER A 275 2.76 -3.98 21.14
CA SER A 275 2.23 -5.21 20.53
C SER A 275 2.85 -5.48 19.14
N ALA A 276 3.24 -4.45 18.41
CA ALA A 276 3.92 -4.54 17.12
C ALA A 276 5.36 -5.09 17.23
N TYR A 277 6.02 -4.98 18.40
CA TYR A 277 7.41 -5.42 18.58
C TYR A 277 7.62 -6.91 18.26
N LYS A 278 6.73 -7.77 18.80
CA LYS A 278 6.83 -9.21 18.57
C LYS A 278 6.64 -9.60 17.10
N GLU A 279 5.75 -8.91 16.42
CA GLU A 279 5.48 -9.13 15.01
C GLU A 279 6.65 -8.65 14.13
N ILE A 280 7.13 -7.43 14.36
CA ILE A 280 8.28 -6.86 13.65
C ILE A 280 9.54 -7.71 13.91
N LYS A 281 9.81 -8.09 15.15
CA LYS A 281 10.96 -8.94 15.49
C LYS A 281 10.88 -10.33 14.87
N ARG A 282 9.68 -10.91 14.79
CA ARG A 282 9.47 -12.23 14.17
C ARG A 282 9.63 -12.21 12.65
N HIS A 283 9.08 -11.20 11.99
CA HIS A 283 9.02 -11.14 10.54
C HIS A 283 10.14 -10.30 9.92
N PHE A 284 10.74 -9.38 10.66
CA PHE A 284 11.72 -8.40 10.18
C PHE A 284 12.88 -8.24 11.16
N ALA A 285 13.52 -9.36 11.57
CA ALA A 285 14.69 -9.32 12.45
C ALA A 285 15.81 -8.42 11.89
N ASP A 286 15.84 -8.20 10.58
CA ASP A 286 16.75 -7.37 9.82
C ASP A 286 16.08 -6.09 9.25
N ALA A 287 15.05 -5.55 9.93
CA ALA A 287 14.27 -4.40 9.47
C ALA A 287 15.12 -3.21 9.01
N LYS A 288 16.23 -2.93 9.69
CA LYS A 288 17.16 -1.85 9.32
C LYS A 288 17.85 -2.13 7.97
N SER A 289 18.27 -3.36 7.71
CA SER A 289 18.85 -3.77 6.43
C SER A 289 17.83 -3.68 5.30
N ARG A 290 16.61 -4.15 5.57
CA ARG A 290 15.49 -4.11 4.63
C ARG A 290 15.10 -2.67 4.26
N MET A 291 14.99 -1.80 5.26
CA MET A 291 14.72 -0.37 5.02
C MET A 291 15.83 0.28 4.19
N ARG A 292 17.11 0.00 4.49
CA ARG A 292 18.22 0.50 3.69
C ARG A 292 18.14 0.04 2.24
N ARG A 293 17.81 -1.24 1.99
CA ARG A 293 17.62 -1.77 0.64
C ARG A 293 16.45 -1.07 -0.07
N ALA A 294 15.31 -0.86 0.62
CA ALA A 294 14.18 -0.13 0.06
C ALA A 294 14.55 1.28 -0.36
N LEU A 295 15.27 2.01 0.50
CA LEU A 295 15.74 3.37 0.22
C LEU A 295 16.73 3.43 -0.94
N GLN A 296 17.65 2.46 -1.07
CA GLN A 296 18.59 2.36 -2.20
C GLN A 296 17.90 2.06 -3.55
N ALA A 297 16.71 1.46 -3.50
CA ALA A 297 15.89 1.19 -4.69
C ALA A 297 14.89 2.31 -5.01
N SER A 298 14.77 3.31 -4.13
CA SER A 298 13.87 4.45 -4.24
C SER A 298 14.60 5.70 -4.71
N ASP A 299 13.86 6.65 -5.28
CA ASP A 299 14.39 7.93 -5.74
C ASP A 299 14.19 9.03 -4.69
N ARG A 300 13.14 8.93 -3.86
CA ARG A 300 12.79 9.89 -2.80
C ARG A 300 12.23 9.18 -1.57
N LEU A 301 12.52 9.75 -0.39
CA LEU A 301 11.89 9.39 0.88
C LEU A 301 10.96 10.51 1.34
N ILE A 302 9.73 10.18 1.70
CA ILE A 302 8.80 11.09 2.39
C ILE A 302 8.61 10.61 3.83
N VAL A 303 8.89 11.48 4.78
CA VAL A 303 8.71 11.21 6.21
C VAL A 303 7.73 12.19 6.85
N SER A 304 7.16 11.81 7.99
CA SER A 304 6.20 12.68 8.70
C SER A 304 6.86 13.72 9.62
N THR A 305 8.12 13.52 10.00
CA THR A 305 8.80 14.35 11.01
C THR A 305 10.29 14.55 10.71
N GLN A 306 10.85 15.63 11.21
CA GLN A 306 12.28 15.92 11.07
C GLN A 306 13.17 14.85 11.73
N PRO A 307 12.89 14.32 12.93
CA PRO A 307 13.68 13.23 13.50
C PRO A 307 13.74 11.98 12.62
N LEU A 308 12.66 11.63 11.89
CA LEU A 308 12.70 10.55 10.92
C LEU A 308 13.64 10.88 9.75
N ALA A 309 13.62 12.12 9.25
CA ALA A 309 14.52 12.55 8.20
C ALA A 309 15.98 12.45 8.66
N ASP A 310 16.29 12.92 9.86
CA ASP A 310 17.64 12.91 10.43
C ASP A 310 18.16 11.47 10.62
N LEU A 311 17.29 10.54 11.04
CA LEU A 311 17.63 9.11 11.18
C LEU A 311 17.89 8.41 9.85
N CYS A 312 17.32 8.92 8.76
CA CYS A 312 17.50 8.39 7.40
C CYS A 312 18.59 9.13 6.61
N ALA A 313 19.18 10.20 7.17
CA ALA A 313 20.20 10.99 6.52
C ALA A 313 21.39 10.10 6.08
N GLY A 314 21.85 10.29 4.84
CA GLY A 314 22.91 9.51 4.22
C GLY A 314 22.49 8.11 3.71
N MET A 315 21.23 7.70 3.87
CA MET A 315 20.70 6.47 3.28
C MET A 315 20.07 6.71 1.90
N ILE A 316 19.57 7.90 1.65
CA ILE A 316 19.00 8.39 0.40
C ILE A 316 19.26 9.90 0.33
N GLU A 317 19.39 10.47 -0.87
CA GLU A 317 19.72 11.89 -1.05
C GLU A 317 18.51 12.81 -0.91
N ASP A 318 17.39 12.47 -1.55
CA ASP A 318 16.16 13.29 -1.55
C ASP A 318 15.22 12.85 -0.43
N ILE A 319 15.17 13.64 0.63
CA ILE A 319 14.28 13.43 1.78
C ILE A 319 13.33 14.63 1.91
N ARG A 320 12.03 14.37 1.98
CA ARG A 320 10.99 15.38 2.17
C ARG A 320 10.25 15.13 3.49
N VAL A 321 10.10 16.18 4.28
CA VAL A 321 9.32 16.13 5.53
C VAL A 321 7.95 16.70 5.25
N ILE A 322 6.92 15.84 5.26
CA ILE A 322 5.52 16.22 5.10
C ILE A 322 4.75 15.76 6.33
N PRO A 323 4.36 16.66 7.22
CA PRO A 323 3.62 16.31 8.44
C PRO A 323 2.29 15.59 8.13
N ASN A 324 1.85 14.75 9.06
CA ASN A 324 0.48 14.24 9.01
C ASN A 324 -0.50 15.40 9.22
N ARG A 325 -1.59 15.40 8.46
CA ARG A 325 -2.63 16.42 8.49
C ARG A 325 -4.01 15.77 8.44
N LEU A 326 -5.01 16.51 8.86
CA LEU A 326 -6.40 16.07 8.85
C LEU A 326 -7.10 16.56 7.59
N PRO A 327 -7.81 15.70 6.84
CA PRO A 327 -8.68 16.17 5.78
C PRO A 327 -9.84 16.99 6.34
N LYS A 328 -10.25 18.04 5.63
CA LYS A 328 -11.39 18.87 6.06
C LYS A 328 -12.65 18.03 6.23
N GLU A 329 -12.93 17.16 5.26
CA GLU A 329 -13.97 16.14 5.41
C GLU A 329 -13.32 14.79 5.79
N PRO A 330 -13.82 14.07 6.82
CA PRO A 330 -15.03 14.36 7.62
C PRO A 330 -14.80 15.21 8.88
N TRP A 331 -13.57 15.67 9.17
CA TRP A 331 -13.25 16.26 10.47
C TRP A 331 -14.00 17.58 10.80
N LEU A 332 -14.32 18.39 9.81
CA LEU A 332 -15.09 19.63 10.02
C LEU A 332 -16.61 19.40 10.06
N SER A 333 -17.06 18.23 9.61
CA SER A 333 -18.49 17.86 9.63
C SER A 333 -18.94 17.18 10.90
N VAL A 334 -17.99 16.78 11.77
CA VAL A 334 -18.31 16.15 13.06
C VAL A 334 -18.23 17.18 14.19
N THR A 335 -19.09 17.00 15.19
CA THR A 335 -19.17 17.89 16.34
C THR A 335 -19.15 17.07 17.62
N SER A 336 -18.28 17.44 18.55
CA SER A 336 -18.35 16.98 19.93
C SER A 336 -19.37 17.81 20.70
N LEU A 337 -20.29 17.14 21.40
CA LEU A 337 -21.30 17.83 22.19
C LEU A 337 -20.75 18.19 23.57
N SER A 338 -21.32 19.23 24.18
CA SER A 338 -21.00 19.56 25.54
C SER A 338 -21.41 18.43 26.48
N ASN A 339 -20.54 18.12 27.45
CA ASN A 339 -20.78 17.11 28.45
C ASN A 339 -22.03 17.48 29.28
N GLN A 340 -22.90 16.49 29.51
CA GLN A 340 -24.11 16.60 30.35
C GLN A 340 -23.96 15.84 31.66
N SER A 341 -22.79 15.19 31.90
CA SER A 341 -22.51 14.47 33.16
C SER A 341 -22.23 15.43 34.30
N GLU A 342 -22.43 14.94 35.53
CA GLU A 342 -22.06 15.68 36.72
C GLU A 342 -20.54 15.84 36.87
N LYS A 343 -19.78 14.81 36.43
CA LYS A 343 -18.31 14.80 36.42
C LYS A 343 -17.75 15.17 35.07
N PRO A 344 -16.56 15.80 35.00
CA PRO A 344 -15.85 16.03 33.76
C PRO A 344 -15.47 14.71 33.07
N ARG A 345 -15.58 14.67 31.76
CA ARG A 345 -15.19 13.53 30.95
C ARG A 345 -13.74 13.69 30.45
N VAL A 346 -12.86 12.85 30.97
CA VAL A 346 -11.45 12.84 30.65
C VAL A 346 -11.14 11.57 29.82
N GLY A 347 -10.47 11.68 28.66
CA GLY A 347 -10.35 10.50 27.85
C GLY A 347 -9.09 10.38 27.03
N TRP A 348 -8.95 9.16 26.52
CA TRP A 348 -7.89 8.74 25.60
C TRP A 348 -8.44 7.84 24.51
N ALA A 349 -7.93 8.01 23.27
CA ALA A 349 -8.24 7.13 22.15
C ALA A 349 -6.95 6.66 21.47
N GLY A 350 -6.83 5.38 21.15
CA GLY A 350 -5.66 4.85 20.47
C GLY A 350 -5.64 3.34 20.29
N ALA A 351 -4.71 2.86 19.44
CA ALA A 351 -4.55 1.46 19.09
C ALA A 351 -3.66 0.70 20.10
N GLN A 352 -3.63 -0.62 19.99
CA GLN A 352 -2.93 -1.53 20.93
C GLN A 352 -1.41 -1.29 21.04
N GLN A 353 -0.79 -0.70 20.03
CA GLN A 353 0.64 -0.39 20.05
C GLN A 353 1.05 0.66 21.10
N HIS A 354 0.09 1.36 21.70
CA HIS A 354 0.31 2.38 22.74
C HIS A 354 0.29 1.82 24.17
N GLN A 355 0.43 0.51 24.37
CA GLN A 355 0.39 -0.12 25.69
C GLN A 355 1.46 0.45 26.64
N GLY A 356 2.69 0.69 26.16
CA GLY A 356 3.77 1.31 26.93
C GLY A 356 3.47 2.75 27.32
N ASP A 357 2.84 3.51 26.42
CA ASP A 357 2.48 4.91 26.62
C ASP A 357 1.44 5.08 27.76
N LEU A 358 0.59 4.08 28.00
CA LEU A 358 -0.42 4.10 29.06
C LEU A 358 0.08 3.53 30.40
N ALA A 359 1.31 3.05 30.49
CA ALA A 359 1.81 2.43 31.70
C ALA A 359 1.76 3.39 32.92
N ILE A 360 2.12 4.66 32.72
CA ILE A 360 2.08 5.67 33.77
C ILE A 360 0.64 6.06 34.15
N MET A 361 -0.31 5.90 33.26
CA MET A 361 -1.67 6.36 33.43
C MET A 361 -2.46 5.53 34.47
N PHE A 362 -1.99 4.34 34.81
CA PHE A 362 -2.67 3.51 35.80
C PHE A 362 -2.86 4.24 37.14
N GLU A 363 -1.78 4.78 37.75
CA GLU A 363 -1.85 5.48 39.02
C GLU A 363 -2.55 6.83 38.88
N VAL A 364 -2.45 7.50 37.72
CA VAL A 364 -3.16 8.77 37.47
C VAL A 364 -4.68 8.54 37.41
N VAL A 365 -5.12 7.54 36.64
CA VAL A 365 -6.54 7.18 36.51
C VAL A 365 -7.11 6.77 37.87
N LYS A 366 -6.39 5.94 38.62
CA LYS A 366 -6.79 5.50 39.96
C LYS A 366 -6.93 6.67 40.95
N ALA A 367 -5.98 7.62 40.91
CA ALA A 367 -5.98 8.77 41.81
C ALA A 367 -7.09 9.79 41.55
N THR A 368 -7.68 9.77 40.33
CA THR A 368 -8.68 10.75 39.90
C THR A 368 -10.03 10.10 39.54
N ALA A 369 -10.20 8.78 39.71
CA ALA A 369 -11.41 8.03 39.34
C ALA A 369 -12.69 8.52 40.02
N ASP A 370 -12.58 9.03 41.22
CA ASP A 370 -13.74 9.59 41.95
C ASP A 370 -14.09 11.04 41.55
N GLU A 371 -13.18 11.71 40.82
CA GLU A 371 -13.29 13.12 40.46
C GLU A 371 -13.77 13.31 39.00
N VAL A 372 -13.46 12.36 38.09
CA VAL A 372 -13.75 12.45 36.67
C VAL A 372 -14.32 11.14 36.13
N ASP A 373 -15.04 11.23 35.02
CA ASP A 373 -15.44 10.07 34.20
C ASP A 373 -14.35 9.76 33.17
N TRP A 374 -13.65 8.65 33.37
CA TRP A 374 -12.62 8.20 32.45
C TRP A 374 -13.22 7.48 31.24
N ILE A 375 -12.87 7.95 30.02
CA ILE A 375 -13.38 7.43 28.77
C ILE A 375 -12.20 6.88 27.93
N PHE A 376 -12.24 5.61 27.55
CA PHE A 376 -11.22 4.99 26.73
C PHE A 376 -11.80 4.47 25.43
N MET A 377 -11.08 4.64 24.32
CA MET A 377 -11.45 4.10 23.01
C MET A 377 -10.29 3.36 22.35
N GLY A 378 -10.59 2.19 21.77
CA GLY A 378 -9.66 1.35 21.04
C GLY A 378 -8.90 0.37 21.92
N MET A 379 -8.04 0.86 22.82
CA MET A 379 -7.32 0.04 23.79
C MET A 379 -7.51 0.58 25.20
N CYS A 380 -7.64 -0.32 26.16
CA CYS A 380 -7.62 -0.01 27.59
C CYS A 380 -6.87 -1.13 28.32
N PRO A 381 -5.76 -0.83 29.04
CA PRO A 381 -5.06 -1.83 29.83
C PRO A 381 -5.96 -2.45 30.91
N GLU A 382 -5.79 -3.76 31.15
CA GLU A 382 -6.64 -4.52 32.08
C GLU A 382 -6.65 -3.95 33.50
N ASN A 383 -5.52 -3.42 33.96
CA ASN A 383 -5.39 -2.80 35.27
C ASN A 383 -6.08 -1.42 35.36
N ILE A 384 -6.31 -0.73 34.25
CA ILE A 384 -7.01 0.54 34.16
C ILE A 384 -8.54 0.35 34.10
N LYS A 385 -9.01 -0.71 33.43
CA LYS A 385 -10.43 -0.99 33.21
C LYS A 385 -11.34 -0.83 34.43
N PRO A 386 -10.96 -1.25 35.66
CA PRO A 386 -11.83 -1.10 36.83
C PRO A 386 -12.17 0.35 37.20
N TYR A 387 -11.40 1.32 36.72
CA TYR A 387 -11.53 2.75 36.98
C TYR A 387 -12.12 3.55 35.83
N VAL A 388 -12.42 2.86 34.67
CA VAL A 388 -12.94 3.48 33.48
C VAL A 388 -14.45 3.49 33.49
N HIS A 389 -15.03 4.67 33.25
CA HIS A 389 -16.47 4.86 33.20
C HIS A 389 -17.08 4.32 31.93
N GLU A 390 -16.45 4.62 30.74
CA GLU A 390 -16.86 4.13 29.44
C GLU A 390 -15.67 3.58 28.67
N TYR A 391 -15.86 2.42 28.05
CA TYR A 391 -14.92 1.82 27.09
C TYR A 391 -15.58 1.61 25.74
N HIS A 392 -14.95 2.14 24.69
CA HIS A 392 -15.40 2.02 23.30
C HIS A 392 -14.40 1.20 22.49
N HIS A 393 -14.93 0.27 21.70
CA HIS A 393 -14.11 -0.50 20.77
C HIS A 393 -13.61 0.36 19.62
N PHE A 394 -12.53 -0.12 18.99
CA PHE A 394 -12.01 0.44 17.75
C PHE A 394 -13.06 0.33 16.62
N VAL A 395 -13.11 1.34 15.75
CA VAL A 395 -13.97 1.38 14.56
C VAL A 395 -13.12 1.58 13.30
N PRO A 396 -13.62 1.24 12.10
CA PRO A 396 -12.94 1.55 10.85
C PRO A 396 -12.63 3.04 10.71
N MET A 397 -11.57 3.38 9.95
CA MET A 397 -11.13 4.77 9.76
C MET A 397 -12.22 5.69 9.17
N ALA A 398 -13.11 5.14 8.34
CA ALA A 398 -14.24 5.90 7.81
C ALA A 398 -15.21 6.40 8.90
N ASP A 399 -15.36 5.64 9.99
CA ASP A 399 -16.26 5.95 11.10
C ASP A 399 -15.52 6.63 12.25
N TYR A 400 -14.18 6.64 12.23
CA TYR A 400 -13.35 7.07 13.35
C TYR A 400 -13.58 8.51 13.77
N PRO A 401 -13.64 9.53 12.88
CA PRO A 401 -13.87 10.93 13.30
C PRO A 401 -15.21 11.12 14.02
N ALA A 402 -16.28 10.53 13.50
CA ALA A 402 -17.60 10.60 14.11
C ALA A 402 -17.65 9.86 15.46
N LYS A 403 -17.01 8.70 15.55
CA LYS A 403 -16.93 7.93 16.79
C LYS A 403 -16.09 8.64 17.83
N LEU A 404 -14.95 9.23 17.46
CA LEU A 404 -14.12 10.02 18.35
C LEU A 404 -14.91 11.21 18.89
N ALA A 405 -15.54 11.99 18.02
CA ALA A 405 -16.36 13.14 18.43
C ALA A 405 -17.47 12.76 19.42
N SER A 406 -18.08 11.56 19.25
CA SER A 406 -19.14 11.06 20.12
C SER A 406 -18.72 10.75 21.56
N LEU A 407 -17.42 10.73 21.84
CA LEU A 407 -16.91 10.57 23.21
C LEU A 407 -17.22 11.78 24.09
N ASN A 408 -17.45 12.94 23.51
CA ASN A 408 -17.85 14.19 24.18
C ASN A 408 -16.95 14.52 25.39
N LEU A 409 -15.64 14.53 25.17
CA LEU A 409 -14.66 14.79 26.21
C LEU A 409 -14.63 16.28 26.59
N ASP A 410 -14.41 16.55 27.84
CA ASP A 410 -14.06 17.89 28.37
C ASP A 410 -12.54 18.10 28.30
N LEU A 411 -11.77 17.02 28.44
CA LEU A 411 -10.32 17.04 28.45
C LEU A 411 -9.78 15.75 27.81
N ALA A 412 -8.84 15.87 26.89
CA ALA A 412 -8.12 14.72 26.35
C ALA A 412 -6.70 14.60 26.91
N ILE A 413 -6.19 13.39 27.01
CA ILE A 413 -4.81 13.12 27.42
C ILE A 413 -4.02 12.46 26.28
N ALA A 414 -2.75 12.83 26.17
CA ALA A 414 -1.84 12.30 25.17
C ALA A 414 -0.50 11.87 25.81
N PRO A 415 -0.49 10.77 26.60
CA PRO A 415 0.75 10.25 27.16
C PRO A 415 1.57 9.56 26.05
N LEU A 416 2.91 9.73 26.12
CA LEU A 416 3.89 8.97 25.36
C LEU A 416 5.06 8.58 26.25
N GLU A 417 5.53 7.34 26.12
CA GLU A 417 6.78 6.89 26.75
C GLU A 417 7.96 7.65 26.14
N LEU A 418 8.94 8.05 26.97
CA LEU A 418 10.18 8.68 26.49
C LEU A 418 11.06 7.62 25.83
N HIS A 419 10.96 7.49 24.50
CA HIS A 419 11.66 6.51 23.71
C HIS A 419 11.96 7.07 22.30
N PRO A 420 13.11 6.75 21.66
CA PRO A 420 13.45 7.26 20.32
C PRO A 420 12.39 7.02 19.25
N PHE A 421 11.62 5.93 19.35
CA PHE A 421 10.47 5.66 18.51
C PHE A 421 9.40 6.74 18.65
N ASN A 422 9.05 7.10 19.89
CA ASN A 422 8.03 8.10 20.16
C ASN A 422 8.52 9.53 19.88
N GLU A 423 9.83 9.81 20.04
CA GLU A 423 10.45 11.07 19.61
C GLU A 423 10.34 11.31 18.10
N SER A 424 10.23 10.24 17.33
CA SER A 424 10.12 10.29 15.88
C SER A 424 8.66 10.34 15.36
N LYS A 425 7.67 10.16 16.24
CA LYS A 425 6.24 10.17 15.87
C LYS A 425 5.76 11.55 15.44
N SER A 426 4.60 11.57 14.77
CA SER A 426 3.87 12.79 14.47
C SER A 426 3.02 13.23 15.69
N ASN A 427 2.58 14.49 15.64
CA ASN A 427 1.65 15.06 16.62
C ASN A 427 0.18 14.76 16.33
N LEU A 428 -0.12 13.76 15.52
CA LEU A 428 -1.45 13.47 14.99
C LEU A 428 -2.54 13.44 16.07
N ARG A 429 -2.24 12.90 17.26
CA ARG A 429 -3.19 12.85 18.38
C ARG A 429 -3.64 14.23 18.85
N LEU A 430 -2.72 15.21 18.88
CA LEU A 430 -3.08 16.59 19.18
C LEU A 430 -3.99 17.20 18.12
N LEU A 431 -3.80 16.80 16.85
CA LEU A 431 -4.62 17.27 15.74
C LEU A 431 -6.05 16.74 15.84
N GLU A 432 -6.21 15.44 16.07
CA GLU A 432 -7.50 14.77 16.18
C GLU A 432 -8.33 15.29 17.36
N TYR A 433 -7.68 15.53 18.51
CA TYR A 433 -8.35 16.09 19.68
C TYR A 433 -8.63 17.59 19.51
N GLY A 434 -7.65 18.31 19.00
CA GLY A 434 -7.75 19.76 18.83
C GLY A 434 -8.82 20.19 17.83
N VAL A 435 -8.99 19.48 16.70
CA VAL A 435 -10.04 19.80 15.71
C VAL A 435 -11.45 19.69 16.32
N LEU A 436 -11.62 18.79 17.31
CA LEU A 436 -12.87 18.64 18.07
C LEU A 436 -13.06 19.71 19.15
N GLY A 437 -12.04 20.54 19.41
CA GLY A 437 -12.08 21.60 20.41
C GLY A 437 -11.77 21.12 21.83
N TRP A 438 -11.17 19.96 21.99
CA TRP A 438 -10.77 19.46 23.29
C TRP A 438 -9.40 20.00 23.69
N PRO A 439 -9.26 20.57 24.91
CA PRO A 439 -7.95 20.86 25.47
C PRO A 439 -7.18 19.56 25.71
N VAL A 440 -5.86 19.60 25.65
CA VAL A 440 -5.01 18.40 25.77
C VAL A 440 -3.93 18.61 26.82
N ILE A 441 -3.80 17.63 27.73
CA ILE A 441 -2.60 17.45 28.56
C ILE A 441 -1.75 16.37 27.85
N CYS A 442 -0.48 16.63 27.63
CA CYS A 442 0.41 15.70 26.94
C CYS A 442 1.78 15.59 27.61
N THR A 443 2.46 14.46 27.35
CA THR A 443 3.87 14.31 27.72
C THR A 443 4.71 15.41 27.05
N ASP A 444 5.64 15.96 27.79
CA ASP A 444 6.62 16.90 27.26
C ASP A 444 7.69 16.17 26.42
N ILE A 445 7.40 15.98 25.14
CA ILE A 445 8.19 15.22 24.18
C ILE A 445 8.20 15.91 22.82
N TYR A 446 9.24 15.68 21.99
CA TYR A 446 9.47 16.37 20.72
C TYR A 446 8.23 16.48 19.80
N PRO A 447 7.50 15.40 19.45
CA PRO A 447 6.38 15.50 18.52
C PRO A 447 5.31 16.49 18.97
N TYR A 448 5.06 16.56 20.27
CA TYR A 448 4.06 17.46 20.83
C TYR A 448 4.53 18.90 21.00
N ARG A 449 5.83 19.17 20.84
CA ARG A 449 6.38 20.53 20.79
C ARG A 449 6.44 21.11 19.38
N THR A 450 6.23 20.27 18.34
CA THR A 450 6.31 20.69 16.94
C THR A 450 5.30 21.79 16.64
N ASN A 451 5.79 22.91 16.11
CA ASN A 451 5.01 24.08 15.74
C ASN A 451 4.25 24.74 16.93
N ASN A 452 4.75 24.53 18.16
CA ASN A 452 4.29 25.19 19.42
C ASN A 452 2.76 25.14 19.62
N PRO A 453 2.14 23.96 19.73
CA PRO A 453 0.70 23.86 19.98
C PRO A 453 0.34 24.41 21.37
N PRO A 454 -0.81 25.04 21.54
CA PRO A 454 -1.32 25.52 22.82
C PRO A 454 -1.90 24.37 23.65
N VAL A 455 -1.04 23.54 24.22
CA VAL A 455 -1.37 22.37 25.05
C VAL A 455 -0.69 22.46 26.41
N ILE A 456 -1.10 21.62 27.34
CA ILE A 456 -0.51 21.55 28.69
C ILE A 456 0.53 20.44 28.70
N TYR A 457 1.80 20.80 28.86
CA TYR A 457 2.91 19.86 28.93
C TYR A 457 3.16 19.40 30.35
N VAL A 458 3.38 18.10 30.54
CA VAL A 458 3.76 17.49 31.82
C VAL A 458 4.89 16.50 31.62
N GLN A 459 5.72 16.32 32.64
CA GLN A 459 6.66 15.21 32.67
C GLN A 459 5.92 13.90 32.99
N ASN A 460 6.50 12.75 32.68
CA ASN A 460 5.88 11.45 32.92
C ASN A 460 5.95 11.07 34.44
N GLN A 461 5.43 11.94 35.28
CA GLN A 461 5.32 11.73 36.73
C GLN A 461 3.85 11.82 37.16
N VAL A 462 3.39 10.88 37.96
CA VAL A 462 1.98 10.76 38.39
C VAL A 462 1.46 12.07 38.97
N ASP A 463 2.23 12.68 39.88
CA ASP A 463 1.82 13.90 40.57
C ASP A 463 1.64 15.09 39.59
N GLU A 464 2.46 15.19 38.55
CA GLU A 464 2.33 16.25 37.55
C GLU A 464 1.06 16.06 36.71
N TRP A 465 0.77 14.84 36.26
CA TRP A 465 -0.46 14.53 35.56
C TRP A 465 -1.70 14.84 36.40
N VAL A 466 -1.74 14.36 37.66
CA VAL A 466 -2.86 14.57 38.55
C VAL A 466 -3.06 16.06 38.84
N ALA A 467 -1.97 16.79 39.13
CA ALA A 467 -2.03 18.24 39.37
C ALA A 467 -2.55 19.00 38.14
N ALA A 468 -2.05 18.69 36.94
CA ALA A 468 -2.49 19.35 35.70
C ALA A 468 -3.97 19.08 35.39
N ILE A 469 -4.46 17.84 35.58
CA ILE A 469 -5.88 17.48 35.41
C ILE A 469 -6.73 18.29 36.36
N ARG A 470 -6.41 18.30 37.65
CA ARG A 470 -7.18 19.04 38.67
C ARG A 470 -7.18 20.53 38.44
N GLN A 471 -6.02 21.09 38.06
CA GLN A 471 -5.86 22.52 37.82
C GLN A 471 -6.72 23.01 36.66
N ILE A 472 -6.65 22.33 35.48
CA ILE A 472 -7.42 22.78 34.32
C ILE A 472 -8.92 22.55 34.47
N LEU A 473 -9.35 21.47 35.15
CA LEU A 473 -10.76 21.17 35.37
C LEU A 473 -11.40 22.08 36.43
N ALA A 474 -10.62 22.71 37.31
CA ALA A 474 -11.11 23.67 38.29
C ALA A 474 -11.58 24.98 37.65
N ASP A 475 -11.09 25.34 36.46
CA ASP A 475 -11.45 26.58 35.76
C ASP A 475 -12.08 26.26 34.39
N LYS A 476 -13.40 26.30 34.33
CA LYS A 476 -14.17 26.01 33.11
C LYS A 476 -13.90 27.02 31.99
N ALA A 477 -13.56 28.27 32.30
CA ALA A 477 -13.23 29.27 31.28
C ALA A 477 -11.87 28.96 30.66
N ALA A 478 -10.85 28.71 31.48
CA ALA A 478 -9.52 28.31 30.99
C ALA A 478 -9.56 27.00 30.20
N LEU A 479 -10.40 26.05 30.62
CA LEU A 479 -10.62 24.79 29.88
C LEU A 479 -11.17 25.04 28.46
N ALA A 480 -12.21 25.87 28.33
CA ALA A 480 -12.83 26.22 27.07
C ALA A 480 -11.89 27.03 26.18
N ASP A 481 -11.15 27.98 26.75
CA ASP A 481 -10.17 28.80 26.04
C ASP A 481 -9.02 27.95 25.50
N ALA A 482 -8.50 27.00 26.27
CA ALA A 482 -7.45 26.07 25.84
C ALA A 482 -7.91 25.19 24.67
N GLY A 483 -9.13 24.64 24.72
CA GLY A 483 -9.71 23.86 23.63
C GLY A 483 -9.91 24.69 22.35
N SER A 484 -10.44 25.90 22.51
CA SER A 484 -10.64 26.84 21.40
C SER A 484 -9.31 27.25 20.74
N ALA A 485 -8.29 27.53 21.53
CA ALA A 485 -6.97 27.87 21.06
C ALA A 485 -6.32 26.71 20.27
N LEU A 486 -6.42 25.48 20.78
CA LEU A 486 -5.89 24.30 20.09
C LEU A 486 -6.65 24.02 18.78
N LYS A 487 -7.96 24.18 18.79
CA LYS A 487 -8.76 24.07 17.55
C LYS A 487 -8.33 25.09 16.50
N ALA A 488 -8.18 26.36 16.87
CA ALA A 488 -7.73 27.40 15.97
C ALA A 488 -6.32 27.12 15.40
N TRP A 489 -5.42 26.59 16.25
CA TRP A 489 -4.08 26.18 15.82
C TRP A 489 -4.12 25.03 14.81
N VAL A 490 -4.94 23.97 15.04
CA VAL A 490 -5.10 22.86 14.08
C VAL A 490 -5.66 23.36 12.76
N LEU A 491 -6.75 24.13 12.78
CA LEU A 491 -7.38 24.67 11.58
C LEU A 491 -6.44 25.55 10.75
N LYS A 492 -5.56 26.29 11.41
CA LYS A 492 -4.59 27.17 10.74
C LYS A 492 -3.42 26.42 10.10
N HIS A 493 -2.96 25.32 10.70
CA HIS A 493 -1.66 24.74 10.35
C HIS A 493 -1.73 23.30 9.82
N TYR A 494 -2.84 22.58 10.04
CA TYR A 494 -2.86 21.14 9.83
C TYR A 494 -4.07 20.61 9.05
N MET A 495 -4.74 21.45 8.29
CA MET A 495 -5.76 20.95 7.34
C MET A 495 -5.08 20.51 6.04
N LEU A 496 -5.37 19.28 5.60
CA LEU A 496 -4.67 18.64 4.48
C LEU A 496 -4.82 19.44 3.18
N GLU A 497 -6.03 19.90 2.87
CA GLU A 497 -6.34 20.59 1.61
C GLU A 497 -5.64 21.95 1.47
N ASP A 498 -5.17 22.52 2.58
CA ASP A 498 -4.43 23.79 2.57
C ASP A 498 -2.92 23.61 2.28
N HIS A 499 -2.46 22.35 2.08
CA HIS A 499 -1.05 21.97 1.90
C HIS A 499 -0.86 20.90 0.80
N LEU A 500 -1.75 20.87 -0.20
CA LEU A 500 -1.67 19.88 -1.29
C LEU A 500 -0.48 20.11 -2.22
N ASP A 501 0.01 21.32 -2.32
CA ASP A 501 1.21 21.69 -3.08
C ASP A 501 2.45 20.94 -2.57
N GLU A 502 2.63 20.81 -1.26
CA GLU A 502 3.73 20.05 -0.66
C GLU A 502 3.67 18.56 -1.09
N TRP A 503 2.47 17.97 -1.09
CA TRP A 503 2.26 16.60 -1.55
C TRP A 503 2.48 16.44 -3.05
N LEU A 504 1.96 17.38 -3.85
CA LEU A 504 2.12 17.37 -5.31
C LEU A 504 3.60 17.44 -5.69
N GLU A 505 4.37 18.36 -5.08
CA GLU A 505 5.81 18.49 -5.30
C GLU A 505 6.56 17.23 -4.88
N ALA A 506 6.19 16.63 -3.72
CA ALA A 506 6.85 15.43 -3.24
C ALA A 506 6.54 14.17 -4.07
N LEU A 507 5.43 14.14 -4.78
CA LEU A 507 5.01 13.04 -5.64
C LEU A 507 5.38 13.23 -7.13
N THR A 508 6.00 14.35 -7.48
CA THR A 508 6.43 14.65 -8.84
C THR A 508 7.95 14.61 -8.94
N ARG A 509 8.47 14.01 -10.01
CA ARG A 509 9.90 14.06 -10.34
C ARG A 509 10.22 15.46 -10.88
N ASN A 510 11.09 16.20 -10.21
CA ASN A 510 11.59 17.52 -10.65
C ASN A 510 12.68 17.36 -11.70
#